data_6ee85c8c6e7a5587843303169a9e4606
#
_entry.id   6ee85c8c6e7a5587843303169a9e4606
#
_cell.length_a   1.000
_cell.length_b   1.000
_cell.length_c   1.000
_cell.angle_alpha   90.00
_cell.angle_beta   90.00
_cell.angle_gamma   90.00
#
_symmetry.space_group_name_H-M   'P 1'
#
loop_
_entity.id
_entity.type
_entity.pdbx_description
1 polymer ?
#
loop_
_entity_poly.entity_id
_entity_poly.type
_entity_poly.pdbx_seq_one_letter_code
_entity_poly.pdbx_strand_id
1 'polypeptide(L)'
;ESHAYTYFFSEEIFKEWEWSERYPGHAEIRKYLNYVSNKYSLKDDIQLDTEVISATFDEENNSWILKTKNDEIFKCKFLITAVGCISTTNIPNIKGLNKFNGDYYHTGNWPKNDVDFSGKRVGQIGTGSTGIQAAPVIAEKAKHLTVFQRTPNFSVPARNKPLSKEFKEYVKNNYDELKSIVKETPNGHAFRISEKLTFDIPQKEREKKYEEYWEKGGLQFRGVFKDIITDKKANDSASIFLKKKISQVVKNKEFAKILTNFDHPYGCK
;
A
#
# COMPACT_ATOMS: atom_id res chain seq x y z
N GLU A 1 1.96 -1.60 -0.58
CA GLU A 1 3.43 -1.55 -0.40
C GLU A 1 3.93 -0.13 -0.65
N SER A 2 4.71 0.39 0.30
CA SER A 2 5.34 1.71 0.19
C SER A 2 6.84 1.53 -0.01
N HIS A 3 7.42 2.31 -0.92
CA HIS A 3 8.85 2.31 -1.13
C HIS A 3 9.58 2.75 0.13
N ALA A 4 10.68 2.08 0.47
CA ALA A 4 11.46 2.32 1.69
C ALA A 4 11.74 3.81 1.95
N TYR A 5 12.22 4.51 0.94
CA TYR A 5 12.58 5.91 1.05
C TYR A 5 11.42 6.91 0.81
N THR A 6 10.18 6.55 1.13
CA THR A 6 9.05 7.49 1.27
C THR A 6 8.82 7.94 2.71
N TYR A 7 9.54 7.38 3.67
CA TYR A 7 9.42 7.73 5.09
C TYR A 7 10.36 8.89 5.45
N PHE A 8 9.94 10.11 5.12
CA PHE A 8 10.70 11.35 5.36
C PHE A 8 10.29 12.03 6.68
N PHE A 9 10.63 11.49 7.84
CA PHE A 9 10.36 12.18 9.10
C PHE A 9 11.31 13.37 9.33
N SER A 10 12.62 13.15 9.13
CA SER A 10 13.63 14.19 9.13
C SER A 10 14.81 13.78 8.25
N GLU A 11 15.64 14.75 7.82
CA GLU A 11 16.86 14.48 7.06
C GLU A 11 17.84 13.61 7.85
N GLU A 12 17.99 13.89 9.15
CA GLU A 12 18.85 13.13 10.05
C GLU A 12 18.46 11.65 10.07
N ILE A 13 17.18 11.34 10.37
CA ILE A 13 16.69 9.97 10.40
C ILE A 13 16.80 9.29 9.03
N PHE A 14 16.51 10.04 7.96
CA PHE A 14 16.61 9.52 6.60
C PHE A 14 18.05 9.09 6.24
N LYS A 15 19.05 9.83 6.69
CA LYS A 15 20.47 9.51 6.47
C LYS A 15 21.00 8.41 7.39
N GLU A 16 20.49 8.31 8.61
CA GLU A 16 20.93 7.32 9.59
C GLU A 16 20.34 5.94 9.34
N TRP A 17 19.06 5.86 8.95
CA TRP A 17 18.40 4.57 8.79
C TRP A 17 18.74 3.91 7.46
N GLU A 18 19.03 2.61 7.50
CA GLU A 18 19.28 1.80 6.31
C GLU A 18 18.19 0.75 6.11
N TRP A 19 17.44 0.91 5.03
CA TRP A 19 16.45 -0.07 4.62
C TRP A 19 17.12 -1.27 3.94
N SER A 20 16.59 -2.49 4.23
CA SER A 20 17.11 -3.73 3.66
C SER A 20 16.69 -3.93 2.20
N GLU A 21 15.45 -3.59 1.89
CA GLU A 21 14.83 -3.86 0.59
C GLU A 21 13.92 -2.71 0.12
N ARG A 22 13.53 -2.79 -1.15
CA ARG A 22 12.73 -1.75 -1.81
C ARG A 22 11.37 -1.50 -1.14
N TYR A 23 10.69 -2.57 -0.77
CA TYR A 23 9.41 -2.54 -0.07
C TYR A 23 9.57 -3.34 1.23
N PRO A 24 10.05 -2.69 2.29
CA PRO A 24 10.34 -3.37 3.54
C PRO A 24 9.09 -3.97 4.17
N GLY A 25 9.25 -5.14 4.75
CA GLY A 25 8.18 -5.83 5.45
C GLY A 25 7.81 -5.18 6.78
N HIS A 26 6.67 -5.56 7.33
CA HIS A 26 6.12 -5.05 8.59
C HIS A 26 7.14 -5.03 9.74
N ALA A 27 7.95 -6.08 9.88
CA ALA A 27 8.92 -6.19 10.98
C ALA A 27 10.00 -5.09 10.91
N GLU A 28 10.47 -4.74 9.72
CA GLU A 28 11.46 -3.69 9.53
C GLU A 28 10.84 -2.31 9.71
N ILE A 29 9.64 -2.07 9.18
CA ILE A 29 8.90 -0.82 9.39
C ILE A 29 8.68 -0.59 10.89
N ARG A 30 8.29 -1.62 11.64
CA ARG A 30 8.11 -1.53 13.09
C ARG A 30 9.41 -1.19 13.82
N LYS A 31 10.56 -1.77 13.40
CA LYS A 31 11.88 -1.42 13.95
C LYS A 31 12.19 0.05 13.68
N TYR A 32 11.95 0.53 12.47
CA TYR A 32 12.14 1.92 12.09
C TYR A 32 11.30 2.88 12.96
N LEU A 33 10.00 2.62 13.11
CA LEU A 33 9.12 3.44 13.94
C LEU A 33 9.54 3.46 15.41
N ASN A 34 10.00 2.32 15.95
CA ASN A 34 10.55 2.25 17.30
C ASN A 34 11.87 3.05 17.42
N TYR A 35 12.73 2.98 16.42
CA TYR A 35 13.95 3.79 16.36
C TYR A 35 13.63 5.29 16.41
N VAL A 36 12.71 5.76 15.58
CA VAL A 36 12.24 7.16 15.55
C VAL A 36 11.66 7.57 16.90
N SER A 37 10.78 6.73 17.46
CA SER A 37 10.15 6.98 18.76
C SER A 37 11.17 7.09 19.90
N ASN A 38 12.17 6.23 19.92
CA ASN A 38 13.20 6.27 20.95
C ASN A 38 14.14 7.47 20.76
N LYS A 39 14.53 7.77 19.50
CA LYS A 39 15.43 8.90 19.21
C LYS A 39 14.87 10.24 19.67
N TYR A 40 13.57 10.44 19.55
CA TYR A 40 12.88 11.67 19.94
C TYR A 40 12.13 11.57 21.27
N SER A 41 12.34 10.51 22.05
CA SER A 41 11.65 10.26 23.34
C SER A 41 10.12 10.40 23.25
N LEU A 42 9.53 10.05 22.10
CA LEU A 42 8.09 10.27 21.85
C LEU A 42 7.19 9.50 22.80
N LYS A 43 7.69 8.43 23.42
CA LYS A 43 6.90 7.58 24.32
C LYS A 43 6.50 8.32 25.60
N ASP A 44 7.26 9.32 26.00
CA ASP A 44 7.00 10.10 27.20
C ASP A 44 5.76 11.00 27.05
N ASP A 45 5.40 11.33 25.80
CA ASP A 45 4.25 12.17 25.45
C ASP A 45 3.05 11.35 24.91
N ILE A 46 3.12 9.99 24.93
CA ILE A 46 2.08 9.12 24.42
C ILE A 46 1.37 8.39 25.56
N GLN A 47 0.09 8.63 25.73
CA GLN A 47 -0.75 7.84 26.63
C GLN A 47 -1.42 6.70 25.85
N LEU A 48 -1.01 5.47 26.14
CA LEU A 48 -1.58 4.26 25.55
C LEU A 48 -2.87 3.83 26.27
N ASP A 49 -3.60 2.88 25.67
CA ASP A 49 -4.85 2.32 26.19
C ASP A 49 -5.91 3.40 26.54
N THR A 50 -5.86 4.54 25.83
CA THR A 50 -6.69 5.71 26.04
C THR A 50 -7.55 5.99 24.81
N GLU A 51 -8.75 5.40 24.78
CA GLU A 51 -9.70 5.56 23.67
C GLU A 51 -10.50 6.85 23.85
N VAL A 52 -10.31 7.83 22.94
CA VAL A 52 -11.11 9.06 22.92
C VAL A 52 -12.46 8.75 22.27
N ILE A 53 -13.54 8.97 23.01
CA ILE A 53 -14.93 8.70 22.60
C ILE A 53 -15.69 9.93 22.17
N SER A 54 -15.27 11.13 22.61
CA SER A 54 -15.84 12.39 22.14
C SER A 54 -14.82 13.51 22.14
N ALA A 55 -15.03 14.48 21.26
CA ALA A 55 -14.30 15.74 21.20
C ALA A 55 -15.29 16.87 20.94
N THR A 56 -15.39 17.82 21.85
CA THR A 56 -16.32 18.95 21.79
C THR A 56 -15.53 20.25 21.86
N PHE A 57 -15.82 21.18 20.96
CA PHE A 57 -15.20 22.49 20.99
C PHE A 57 -15.97 23.39 22.01
N ASP A 58 -15.24 24.00 22.91
CA ASP A 58 -15.74 24.96 23.91
C ASP A 58 -15.48 26.37 23.37
N GLU A 59 -16.55 26.97 22.87
CA GLU A 59 -16.51 28.31 22.25
C GLU A 59 -16.13 29.42 23.27
N GLU A 60 -16.51 29.28 24.53
CA GLU A 60 -16.22 30.28 25.55
C GLU A 60 -14.72 30.31 25.88
N ASN A 61 -14.10 29.15 25.98
CA ASN A 61 -12.68 29.01 26.35
C ASN A 61 -11.78 28.80 25.16
N ASN A 62 -12.31 28.78 23.92
CA ASN A 62 -11.59 28.57 22.68
C ASN A 62 -10.66 27.34 22.77
N SER A 63 -11.19 26.21 23.20
CA SER A 63 -10.45 24.98 23.48
C SER A 63 -11.26 23.73 23.17
N TRP A 64 -10.57 22.63 22.91
CA TRP A 64 -11.17 21.31 22.75
C TRP A 64 -11.26 20.61 24.11
N ILE A 65 -12.39 19.98 24.37
CA ILE A 65 -12.63 19.07 25.49
C ILE A 65 -12.76 17.66 24.93
N LEU A 66 -11.83 16.80 25.31
CA LEU A 66 -11.80 15.39 24.90
C LEU A 66 -12.25 14.53 26.07
N LYS A 67 -13.13 13.57 25.82
CA LYS A 67 -13.52 12.56 26.80
C LYS A 67 -13.06 11.17 26.36
N THR A 68 -12.47 10.41 27.26
CA THR A 68 -12.05 9.04 27.02
C THR A 68 -13.09 8.04 27.51
N LYS A 69 -12.94 6.80 27.08
CA LYS A 69 -13.77 5.67 27.52
C LYS A 69 -13.67 5.39 29.03
N ASN A 70 -12.53 5.77 29.63
CA ASN A 70 -12.28 5.63 31.07
C ASN A 70 -12.72 6.89 31.87
N ASP A 71 -13.56 7.76 31.26
CA ASP A 71 -14.07 9.01 31.84
C ASP A 71 -13.00 10.06 32.18
N GLU A 72 -11.78 9.93 31.66
CA GLU A 72 -10.77 11.00 31.74
C GLU A 72 -11.13 12.14 30.81
N ILE A 73 -10.80 13.37 31.22
CA ILE A 73 -11.05 14.59 30.45
C ILE A 73 -9.72 15.28 30.16
N PHE A 74 -9.48 15.53 28.88
CA PHE A 74 -8.33 16.30 28.40
C PHE A 74 -8.81 17.61 27.78
N LYS A 75 -8.07 18.70 28.01
CA LYS A 75 -8.30 19.97 27.35
C LYS A 75 -7.09 20.35 26.51
N CYS A 76 -7.33 20.82 25.29
CA CYS A 76 -6.25 21.28 24.42
C CYS A 76 -6.73 22.45 23.55
N LYS A 77 -5.80 23.30 23.15
CA LYS A 77 -6.06 24.43 22.25
C LYS A 77 -6.20 23.96 20.79
N PHE A 78 -5.40 22.96 20.42
CA PHE A 78 -5.41 22.40 19.07
C PHE A 78 -5.63 20.89 19.15
N LEU A 79 -6.56 20.37 18.35
CA LEU A 79 -6.80 18.94 18.20
C LEU A 79 -6.37 18.48 16.81
N ILE A 80 -5.43 17.53 16.76
CA ILE A 80 -5.01 16.90 15.52
C ILE A 80 -5.50 15.44 15.52
N THR A 81 -6.46 15.14 14.66
CA THR A 81 -7.01 13.78 14.54
C THR A 81 -6.20 12.94 13.56
N ALA A 82 -5.19 12.25 14.05
CA ALA A 82 -4.32 11.37 13.25
C ALA A 82 -4.81 9.90 13.28
N VAL A 83 -6.12 9.68 13.16
CA VAL A 83 -6.79 8.38 13.38
C VAL A 83 -6.58 7.35 12.25
N GLY A 84 -6.04 7.77 11.12
CA GLY A 84 -5.87 6.91 9.95
C GLY A 84 -7.18 6.67 9.17
N CYS A 85 -7.05 6.14 7.96
CA CYS A 85 -8.19 5.89 7.06
C CYS A 85 -8.66 4.42 7.04
N ILE A 86 -7.91 3.50 7.64
CA ILE A 86 -8.19 2.06 7.64
C ILE A 86 -8.11 1.44 9.04
N SER A 87 -8.30 2.25 10.08
CA SER A 87 -8.15 1.82 11.49
C SER A 87 -9.32 0.98 12.01
N THR A 88 -10.48 1.07 11.39
CA THR A 88 -11.67 0.28 11.74
C THR A 88 -11.88 -0.88 10.78
N THR A 89 -12.14 -2.06 11.36
CA THR A 89 -12.45 -3.26 10.58
C THR A 89 -13.91 -3.24 10.15
N ASN A 90 -14.14 -3.36 8.84
CA ASN A 90 -15.49 -3.51 8.27
C ASN A 90 -15.68 -4.96 7.81
N ILE A 91 -16.33 -5.76 8.65
CA ILE A 91 -16.66 -7.15 8.32
C ILE A 91 -17.89 -7.15 7.41
N PRO A 92 -17.81 -7.73 6.21
CA PRO A 92 -18.95 -7.78 5.28
C PRO A 92 -20.10 -8.61 5.86
N ASN A 93 -21.33 -8.16 5.63
CA ASN A 93 -22.53 -8.92 6.04
C ASN A 93 -22.74 -10.13 5.13
N ILE A 94 -22.08 -11.23 5.46
CA ILE A 94 -22.19 -12.50 4.72
C ILE A 94 -23.17 -13.42 5.48
N LYS A 95 -24.27 -13.79 4.82
CA LYS A 95 -25.26 -14.71 5.42
C LYS A 95 -24.59 -16.02 5.85
N GLY A 96 -24.71 -16.37 7.11
CA GLY A 96 -24.18 -17.61 7.68
C GLY A 96 -22.71 -17.53 8.13
N LEU A 97 -22.08 -16.37 8.14
CA LEU A 97 -20.71 -16.22 8.63
C LEU A 97 -20.55 -16.75 10.08
N ASN A 98 -21.55 -16.50 10.92
CA ASN A 98 -21.61 -16.97 12.31
C ASN A 98 -21.85 -18.50 12.46
N LYS A 99 -22.17 -19.20 11.35
CA LYS A 99 -22.36 -20.66 11.30
C LYS A 99 -21.15 -21.39 10.71
N PHE A 100 -20.13 -20.64 10.30
CA PHE A 100 -18.91 -21.23 9.79
C PHE A 100 -18.12 -21.90 10.92
N ASN A 101 -17.87 -23.20 10.79
CA ASN A 101 -17.21 -24.01 11.82
C ASN A 101 -15.68 -23.92 11.77
N GLY A 102 -15.12 -23.22 10.80
CA GLY A 102 -13.66 -23.01 10.70
C GLY A 102 -13.23 -21.68 11.30
N ASP A 103 -11.92 -21.48 11.38
CA ASP A 103 -11.36 -20.20 11.74
C ASP A 103 -11.56 -19.19 10.62
N TYR A 104 -11.89 -17.95 10.94
CA TYR A 104 -11.90 -16.86 9.99
C TYR A 104 -11.15 -15.65 10.53
N TYR A 105 -10.47 -14.94 9.64
CA TYR A 105 -9.63 -13.81 9.98
C TYR A 105 -9.94 -12.65 9.03
N HIS A 106 -9.91 -11.44 9.56
CA HIS A 106 -10.00 -10.22 8.76
C HIS A 106 -8.65 -9.52 8.76
N THR A 107 -8.15 -9.15 7.58
CA THR A 107 -6.83 -8.54 7.43
C THR A 107 -6.65 -7.21 8.16
N GLY A 108 -7.74 -6.47 8.42
CA GLY A 108 -7.75 -5.27 9.26
C GLY A 108 -7.75 -5.55 10.77
N ASN A 109 -7.93 -6.81 11.19
CA ASN A 109 -7.87 -7.26 12.59
C ASN A 109 -7.15 -8.60 12.67
N TRP A 110 -5.91 -8.63 12.17
CA TRP A 110 -5.12 -9.85 12.16
C TRP A 110 -4.69 -10.23 13.58
N PRO A 111 -4.73 -11.52 13.95
CA PRO A 111 -4.27 -11.97 15.25
C PRO A 111 -2.82 -11.56 15.54
N LYS A 112 -2.53 -11.27 16.81
CA LYS A 112 -1.15 -10.99 17.25
C LYS A 112 -0.25 -12.21 17.18
N ASN A 113 -0.83 -13.40 17.31
CA ASN A 113 -0.13 -14.68 17.17
C ASN A 113 -0.10 -15.10 15.70
N ASP A 114 0.91 -15.88 15.36
CA ASP A 114 1.04 -16.43 14.00
C ASP A 114 -0.14 -17.35 13.66
N VAL A 115 -0.66 -17.18 12.45
CA VAL A 115 -1.70 -18.03 11.89
C VAL A 115 -1.05 -19.09 11.02
N ASP A 116 -1.19 -20.36 11.39
CA ASP A 116 -0.67 -21.47 10.59
C ASP A 116 -1.73 -21.97 9.60
N PHE A 117 -1.41 -21.88 8.31
CA PHE A 117 -2.20 -22.38 7.18
C PHE A 117 -1.75 -23.75 6.69
N SER A 118 -0.73 -24.36 7.28
CA SER A 118 -0.16 -25.63 6.82
C SER A 118 -1.21 -26.73 6.77
N GLY A 119 -1.33 -27.37 5.62
CA GLY A 119 -2.28 -28.47 5.41
C GLY A 119 -3.76 -28.08 5.36
N LYS A 120 -4.10 -26.81 5.58
CA LYS A 120 -5.49 -26.31 5.58
C LYS A 120 -6.01 -26.01 4.17
N ARG A 121 -7.32 -26.12 3.98
CA ARG A 121 -8.04 -25.57 2.84
C ARG A 121 -8.46 -24.16 3.19
N VAL A 122 -7.97 -23.17 2.46
CA VAL A 122 -8.19 -21.75 2.76
C VAL A 122 -9.06 -21.11 1.70
N GLY A 123 -10.07 -20.36 2.11
CA GLY A 123 -10.88 -19.48 1.27
C GLY A 123 -10.48 -18.03 1.52
N GLN A 124 -10.00 -17.33 0.50
CA GLN A 124 -9.72 -15.91 0.58
C GLN A 124 -10.80 -15.12 -0.16
N ILE A 125 -11.46 -14.19 0.53
CA ILE A 125 -12.45 -13.30 -0.06
C ILE A 125 -11.79 -11.96 -0.37
N GLY A 126 -11.77 -11.60 -1.65
CA GLY A 126 -11.25 -10.32 -2.14
C GLY A 126 -9.88 -10.40 -2.81
N THR A 127 -9.71 -9.53 -3.80
CA THR A 127 -8.51 -9.38 -4.64
C THR A 127 -8.05 -7.92 -4.71
N GLY A 128 -8.34 -7.12 -3.70
CA GLY A 128 -7.75 -5.79 -3.51
C GLY A 128 -6.27 -5.88 -3.14
N SER A 129 -5.63 -4.74 -2.89
CA SER A 129 -4.18 -4.66 -2.59
C SER A 129 -3.74 -5.63 -1.49
N THR A 130 -4.52 -5.76 -0.42
CA THR A 130 -4.23 -6.69 0.67
C THR A 130 -4.36 -8.15 0.22
N GLY A 131 -5.44 -8.47 -0.52
CA GLY A 131 -5.70 -9.84 -0.98
C GLY A 131 -4.62 -10.35 -1.95
N ILE A 132 -4.18 -9.54 -2.90
CA ILE A 132 -3.14 -9.94 -3.85
C ILE A 132 -1.75 -10.11 -3.20
N GLN A 133 -1.49 -9.43 -2.09
CA GLN A 133 -0.25 -9.61 -1.32
C GLN A 133 -0.32 -10.82 -0.39
N ALA A 134 -1.49 -11.11 0.19
CA ALA A 134 -1.68 -12.24 1.08
C ALA A 134 -1.74 -13.60 0.33
N ALA A 135 -2.37 -13.63 -0.85
CA ALA A 135 -2.60 -14.86 -1.62
C ALA A 135 -1.33 -15.69 -1.89
N PRO A 136 -0.21 -15.14 -2.36
CA PRO A 136 1.01 -15.91 -2.58
C PRO A 136 1.54 -16.55 -1.30
N VAL A 137 1.58 -15.81 -0.21
CA VAL A 137 2.10 -16.26 1.10
C VAL A 137 1.22 -17.37 1.68
N ILE A 138 -0.09 -17.25 1.55
CA ILE A 138 -1.03 -18.28 1.99
C ILE A 138 -0.90 -19.53 1.10
N ALA A 139 -0.77 -19.35 -0.23
CA ALA A 139 -0.68 -20.44 -1.18
C ALA A 139 0.57 -21.32 -0.99
N GLU A 140 1.67 -20.74 -0.51
CA GLU A 140 2.90 -21.51 -0.21
C GLU A 140 2.71 -22.51 0.93
N LYS A 141 1.83 -22.24 1.87
CA LYS A 141 1.64 -23.05 3.10
C LYS A 141 0.36 -23.87 3.05
N ALA A 142 -0.70 -23.37 2.44
CA ALA A 142 -2.00 -24.01 2.43
C ALA A 142 -2.00 -25.28 1.55
N LYS A 143 -2.74 -26.32 1.97
CA LYS A 143 -3.02 -27.48 1.10
C LYS A 143 -3.78 -27.08 -0.17
N HIS A 144 -4.65 -26.09 -0.06
CA HIS A 144 -5.43 -25.55 -1.16
C HIS A 144 -5.89 -24.14 -0.84
N LEU A 145 -5.73 -23.21 -1.79
CA LEU A 145 -6.24 -21.85 -1.71
C LEU A 145 -7.32 -21.61 -2.77
N THR A 146 -8.51 -21.23 -2.33
CA THR A 146 -9.57 -20.73 -3.21
C THR A 146 -9.71 -19.22 -3.03
N VAL A 147 -9.57 -18.46 -4.10
CA VAL A 147 -9.71 -16.99 -4.08
C VAL A 147 -11.08 -16.61 -4.67
N PHE A 148 -11.89 -15.93 -3.87
CA PHE A 148 -13.19 -15.43 -4.29
C PHE A 148 -13.04 -13.98 -4.76
N GLN A 149 -13.20 -13.75 -6.06
CA GLN A 149 -13.05 -12.46 -6.71
C GLN A 149 -14.40 -11.92 -7.18
N ARG A 150 -14.74 -10.70 -6.79
CA ARG A 150 -15.88 -9.98 -7.37
C ARG A 150 -15.44 -9.19 -8.61
N THR A 151 -14.34 -8.45 -8.49
CA THR A 151 -13.81 -7.60 -9.54
C THR A 151 -12.31 -7.84 -9.64
N PRO A 152 -11.75 -8.17 -10.82
CA PRO A 152 -10.32 -8.28 -11.00
C PRO A 152 -9.65 -6.92 -10.87
N ASN A 153 -8.38 -6.90 -10.44
CA ASN A 153 -7.57 -5.69 -10.34
C ASN A 153 -6.38 -5.76 -11.29
N PHE A 154 -6.04 -4.61 -11.86
CA PHE A 154 -4.77 -4.47 -12.56
C PHE A 154 -3.61 -4.68 -11.58
N SER A 155 -2.73 -5.61 -11.90
CA SER A 155 -1.60 -5.94 -11.06
C SER A 155 -0.31 -5.81 -11.87
N VAL A 156 0.66 -5.10 -11.29
CA VAL A 156 2.02 -4.98 -11.81
C VAL A 156 2.97 -5.63 -10.80
N PRO A 157 3.93 -6.46 -11.23
CA PRO A 157 4.87 -7.07 -10.30
C PRO A 157 5.59 -6.02 -9.46
N ALA A 158 5.67 -6.20 -8.16
CA ALA A 158 6.34 -5.24 -7.27
C ALA A 158 7.84 -5.15 -7.54
N ARG A 159 8.45 -6.24 -8.03
CA ARG A 159 9.92 -6.33 -8.23
C ARG A 159 10.66 -5.99 -6.94
N ASN A 160 10.13 -6.45 -5.80
CA ASN A 160 10.82 -6.27 -4.53
C ASN A 160 12.15 -7.01 -4.54
N LYS A 161 13.20 -6.33 -4.06
CA LYS A 161 14.55 -6.87 -3.97
C LYS A 161 15.36 -6.12 -2.92
N PRO A 162 16.41 -6.71 -2.39
CA PRO A 162 17.39 -6.01 -1.55
C PRO A 162 17.92 -4.76 -2.26
N LEU A 163 18.11 -3.70 -1.49
CA LEU A 163 18.70 -2.46 -1.99
C LEU A 163 20.22 -2.61 -2.11
N SER A 164 20.77 -2.25 -3.28
CA SER A 164 22.21 -2.27 -3.47
C SER A 164 22.88 -1.16 -2.66
N LYS A 165 24.17 -1.34 -2.38
CA LYS A 165 24.98 -0.38 -1.64
C LYS A 165 25.03 0.97 -2.36
N GLU A 166 25.23 0.93 -3.68
CA GLU A 166 25.30 2.11 -4.55
C GLU A 166 23.97 2.89 -4.51
N PHE A 167 22.83 2.19 -4.51
CA PHE A 167 21.54 2.84 -4.42
C PHE A 167 21.33 3.50 -3.05
N LYS A 168 21.73 2.84 -1.97
CA LYS A 168 21.65 3.41 -0.61
C LYS A 168 22.52 4.67 -0.49
N GLU A 169 23.73 4.65 -1.03
CA GLU A 169 24.64 5.81 -1.05
C GLU A 169 24.05 6.95 -1.90
N TYR A 170 23.53 6.63 -3.10
CA TYR A 170 22.84 7.62 -3.94
C TYR A 170 21.71 8.32 -3.20
N VAL A 171 20.84 7.55 -2.55
CA VAL A 171 19.69 8.10 -1.82
C VAL A 171 20.14 9.04 -0.68
N LYS A 172 21.13 8.64 0.11
CA LYS A 172 21.67 9.47 1.20
C LYS A 172 22.27 10.78 0.71
N ASN A 173 22.94 10.76 -0.44
CA ASN A 173 23.59 11.94 -1.02
C ASN A 173 22.62 12.86 -1.78
N ASN A 174 21.42 12.38 -2.13
CA ASN A 174 20.43 13.13 -2.92
C ASN A 174 19.11 13.34 -2.18
N TYR A 175 19.16 13.52 -0.87
CA TYR A 175 17.97 13.70 0.00
C TYR A 175 17.04 14.82 -0.50
N ASP A 176 17.60 16.01 -0.77
CA ASP A 176 16.80 17.17 -1.18
C ASP A 176 16.14 16.96 -2.55
N GLU A 177 16.83 16.34 -3.49
CA GLU A 177 16.23 15.98 -4.79
C GLU A 177 15.06 15.00 -4.60
N LEU A 178 15.25 13.95 -3.83
CA LEU A 178 14.21 12.95 -3.58
C LEU A 178 13.01 13.55 -2.86
N LYS A 179 13.24 14.41 -1.88
CA LYS A 179 12.22 15.14 -1.15
C LYS A 179 11.42 16.07 -2.09
N SER A 180 12.12 16.77 -3.01
CA SER A 180 11.47 17.59 -4.04
C SER A 180 10.58 16.73 -4.94
N ILE A 181 11.09 15.59 -5.45
CA ILE A 181 10.31 14.66 -6.28
C ILE A 181 9.04 14.21 -5.56
N VAL A 182 9.14 13.82 -4.28
CA VAL A 182 7.99 13.41 -3.47
C VAL A 182 6.96 14.54 -3.32
N LYS A 183 7.41 15.79 -3.15
CA LYS A 183 6.52 16.96 -3.03
C LYS A 183 5.85 17.34 -4.34
N GLU A 184 6.53 17.18 -5.47
CA GLU A 184 6.06 17.57 -6.80
C GLU A 184 5.15 16.52 -7.44
N THR A 185 5.27 15.25 -7.02
CA THR A 185 4.50 14.16 -7.64
C THR A 185 3.13 13.98 -6.97
N PRO A 186 2.08 13.72 -7.74
CA PRO A 186 0.78 13.35 -7.20
C PRO A 186 0.90 12.15 -6.24
N ASN A 187 0.28 12.24 -5.07
CA ASN A 187 0.31 11.22 -4.01
C ASN A 187 1.70 10.93 -3.41
N GLY A 188 2.67 11.81 -3.56
CA GLY A 188 3.96 11.71 -2.89
C GLY A 188 4.82 10.52 -3.34
N HIS A 189 4.88 10.27 -4.65
CA HIS A 189 5.72 9.18 -5.18
C HIS A 189 7.19 9.56 -5.23
N ALA A 190 8.07 8.64 -4.84
CA ALA A 190 9.52 8.81 -4.91
C ALA A 190 10.10 8.51 -6.32
N PHE A 191 9.35 8.83 -7.37
CA PHE A 191 9.78 8.70 -8.77
C PHE A 191 9.12 9.76 -9.64
N ARG A 192 9.83 10.20 -10.68
CA ARG A 192 9.30 11.18 -11.62
C ARG A 192 8.28 10.55 -12.57
N ILE A 193 7.23 11.30 -12.87
CA ILE A 193 6.28 10.99 -13.93
C ILE A 193 6.83 11.55 -15.24
N SER A 194 6.72 10.81 -16.33
CA SER A 194 7.13 11.28 -17.67
C SER A 194 6.34 12.53 -18.07
N GLU A 195 7.02 13.49 -18.68
CA GLU A 195 6.37 14.65 -19.26
C GLU A 195 5.71 14.36 -20.63
N LYS A 196 6.03 13.22 -21.24
CA LYS A 196 5.47 12.80 -22.54
C LYS A 196 4.05 12.30 -22.40
N LEU A 197 3.22 12.63 -23.38
CA LEU A 197 1.91 12.02 -23.54
C LEU A 197 2.05 10.65 -24.23
N THR A 198 1.07 9.79 -24.01
CA THR A 198 1.06 8.41 -24.52
C THR A 198 1.19 8.33 -26.04
N PHE A 199 0.55 9.25 -26.75
CA PHE A 199 0.52 9.26 -28.22
C PHE A 199 1.49 10.23 -28.87
N ASP A 200 2.38 10.88 -28.12
CA ASP A 200 3.48 11.70 -28.67
C ASP A 200 4.54 10.86 -29.36
N ILE A 201 4.51 9.53 -29.14
CA ILE A 201 5.49 8.60 -29.69
C ILE A 201 4.82 7.47 -30.46
N PRO A 202 5.50 6.90 -31.48
CA PRO A 202 4.98 5.76 -32.23
C PRO A 202 4.68 4.54 -31.37
N GLN A 203 3.76 3.68 -31.82
CA GLN A 203 3.34 2.48 -31.10
C GLN A 203 4.49 1.60 -30.63
N LYS A 204 5.46 1.35 -31.50
CA LYS A 204 6.63 0.50 -31.18
C LYS A 204 7.46 1.06 -30.01
N GLU A 205 7.65 2.37 -29.97
CA GLU A 205 8.37 3.02 -28.86
C GLU A 205 7.54 3.03 -27.59
N ARG A 206 6.24 3.22 -27.69
CA ARG A 206 5.29 3.17 -26.57
C ARG A 206 5.29 1.79 -25.91
N GLU A 207 5.23 0.72 -26.70
CA GLU A 207 5.31 -0.67 -26.21
C GLU A 207 6.65 -0.92 -25.52
N LYS A 208 7.76 -0.44 -26.06
CA LYS A 208 9.07 -0.52 -25.41
C LYS A 208 9.10 0.19 -24.06
N LYS A 209 8.48 1.37 -23.95
CA LYS A 209 8.37 2.09 -22.69
C LYS A 209 7.49 1.35 -21.67
N TYR A 210 6.37 0.79 -22.10
CA TYR A 210 5.55 -0.05 -21.22
C TYR A 210 6.33 -1.25 -20.68
N GLU A 211 7.12 -1.94 -21.51
CA GLU A 211 7.99 -3.04 -21.06
C GLU A 211 9.05 -2.56 -20.06
N GLU A 212 9.71 -1.43 -20.34
CA GLU A 212 10.68 -0.83 -19.41
C GLU A 212 10.06 -0.59 -18.02
N TYR A 213 8.88 0.01 -17.97
CA TYR A 213 8.21 0.33 -16.71
C TYR A 213 7.56 -0.90 -16.05
N TRP A 214 7.17 -1.91 -16.82
CA TRP A 214 6.80 -3.21 -16.30
C TRP A 214 7.97 -3.88 -15.56
N GLU A 215 9.19 -3.78 -16.11
CA GLU A 215 10.38 -4.31 -15.45
C GLU A 215 10.84 -3.48 -14.26
N LYS A 216 10.62 -2.16 -14.25
CA LYS A 216 10.77 -1.34 -13.03
C LYS A 216 9.82 -1.77 -11.92
N GLY A 217 8.62 -2.16 -12.28
CA GLY A 217 7.62 -2.74 -11.39
C GLY A 217 6.96 -1.78 -10.41
N GLY A 218 5.99 -2.29 -9.69
CA GLY A 218 5.25 -1.55 -8.67
C GLY A 218 4.53 -0.32 -9.23
N LEU A 219 4.38 0.68 -8.41
CA LEU A 219 3.69 1.94 -8.77
C LEU A 219 4.40 2.74 -9.85
N GLN A 220 5.67 2.44 -10.16
CA GLN A 220 6.43 3.17 -11.20
C GLN A 220 5.78 3.04 -12.58
N PHE A 221 5.04 1.97 -12.87
CA PHE A 221 4.30 1.84 -14.12
C PHE A 221 3.33 3.01 -14.35
N ARG A 222 2.79 3.59 -13.29
CA ARG A 222 1.93 4.77 -13.34
C ARG A 222 2.62 6.02 -13.88
N GLY A 223 3.95 6.07 -13.78
CA GLY A 223 4.77 7.19 -14.25
C GLY A 223 5.24 7.09 -15.70
N VAL A 224 4.81 6.07 -16.46
CA VAL A 224 5.29 5.84 -17.83
C VAL A 224 4.94 6.97 -18.80
N PHE A 225 3.74 7.56 -18.66
CA PHE A 225 3.26 8.72 -19.42
C PHE A 225 2.42 9.62 -18.50
N LYS A 226 2.43 10.93 -18.82
CA LYS A 226 1.74 11.94 -18.01
C LYS A 226 0.22 11.75 -17.96
N ASP A 227 -0.36 11.31 -19.05
CA ASP A 227 -1.79 11.20 -19.31
C ASP A 227 -2.41 9.83 -19.04
N ILE A 228 -1.61 8.83 -18.63
CA ILE A 228 -2.06 7.44 -18.49
C ILE A 228 -3.26 7.26 -17.52
N ILE A 229 -3.46 8.20 -16.60
CA ILE A 229 -4.58 8.15 -15.63
C ILE A 229 -5.69 9.13 -16.01
N THR A 230 -5.40 10.17 -16.76
CA THR A 230 -6.31 11.28 -17.03
C THR A 230 -6.95 11.24 -18.41
N ASP A 231 -6.31 10.62 -19.39
CA ASP A 231 -6.85 10.45 -20.74
C ASP A 231 -7.35 9.01 -20.98
N LYS A 232 -8.58 8.89 -21.47
CA LYS A 232 -9.21 7.58 -21.68
C LYS A 232 -8.45 6.71 -22.69
N LYS A 233 -7.99 7.29 -23.82
CA LYS A 233 -7.30 6.53 -24.87
C LYS A 233 -5.92 6.07 -24.37
N ALA A 234 -5.23 6.92 -23.63
CA ALA A 234 -3.96 6.58 -22.97
C ALA A 234 -4.14 5.42 -21.98
N ASN A 235 -5.17 5.50 -21.15
CA ASN A 235 -5.53 4.45 -20.20
C ASN A 235 -5.89 3.13 -20.88
N ASP A 236 -6.71 3.17 -21.93
CA ASP A 236 -7.08 1.98 -22.72
C ASP A 236 -5.82 1.32 -23.32
N SER A 237 -4.87 2.11 -23.84
CA SER A 237 -3.57 1.60 -24.35
C SER A 237 -2.77 0.86 -23.28
N ALA A 238 -2.66 1.44 -22.10
CA ALA A 238 -1.98 0.81 -20.95
C ALA A 238 -2.72 -0.44 -20.46
N SER A 239 -4.04 -0.37 -20.41
CA SER A 239 -4.89 -1.50 -19.99
C SER A 239 -4.73 -2.70 -20.92
N ILE A 240 -4.66 -2.48 -22.24
CA ILE A 240 -4.41 -3.54 -23.24
C ILE A 240 -3.04 -4.17 -23.00
N PHE A 241 -2.00 -3.37 -22.78
CA PHE A 241 -0.68 -3.88 -22.47
C PHE A 241 -0.68 -4.73 -21.20
N LEU A 242 -1.26 -4.24 -20.11
CA LEU A 242 -1.33 -4.96 -18.84
C LEU A 242 -2.12 -6.27 -18.93
N LYS A 243 -3.25 -6.28 -19.64
CA LYS A 243 -4.00 -7.51 -19.93
C LYS A 243 -3.13 -8.56 -20.64
N LYS A 244 -2.37 -8.12 -21.66
CA LYS A 244 -1.43 -8.99 -22.37
C LYS A 244 -0.37 -9.57 -21.43
N LYS A 245 0.24 -8.75 -20.59
CA LYS A 245 1.26 -9.18 -19.61
C LYS A 245 0.72 -10.17 -18.60
N ILE A 246 -0.46 -9.89 -17.99
CA ILE A 246 -1.10 -10.81 -17.05
C ILE A 246 -1.39 -12.16 -17.72
N SER A 247 -1.91 -12.12 -18.96
CA SER A 247 -2.20 -13.34 -19.73
C SER A 247 -0.94 -14.15 -20.11
N GLN A 248 0.21 -13.51 -20.20
CA GLN A 248 1.50 -14.17 -20.42
C GLN A 248 2.06 -14.83 -19.16
N VAL A 249 1.89 -14.16 -18.00
CA VAL A 249 2.41 -14.64 -16.71
C VAL A 249 1.55 -15.78 -16.15
N VAL A 250 0.21 -15.70 -16.30
CA VAL A 250 -0.72 -16.70 -15.77
C VAL A 250 -0.75 -17.92 -16.68
N LYS A 251 -0.22 -19.05 -16.20
CA LYS A 251 -0.11 -20.30 -16.98
C LYS A 251 -1.47 -20.87 -17.39
N ASN A 252 -2.45 -20.85 -16.49
CA ASN A 252 -3.79 -21.34 -16.75
C ASN A 252 -4.61 -20.30 -17.54
N LYS A 253 -5.02 -20.63 -18.76
CA LYS A 253 -5.71 -19.73 -19.68
C LYS A 253 -7.08 -19.29 -19.19
N GLU A 254 -7.81 -20.16 -18.50
CA GLU A 254 -9.12 -19.80 -17.92
C GLU A 254 -8.95 -18.83 -16.75
N PHE A 255 -7.95 -19.04 -15.91
CA PHE A 255 -7.64 -18.07 -14.85
C PHE A 255 -7.14 -16.74 -15.43
N ALA A 256 -6.33 -16.76 -16.49
CA ALA A 256 -5.91 -15.53 -17.17
C ALA A 256 -7.12 -14.72 -17.66
N LYS A 257 -8.11 -15.37 -18.25
CA LYS A 257 -9.38 -14.76 -18.69
C LYS A 257 -10.12 -14.08 -17.53
N ILE A 258 -10.29 -14.81 -16.42
CA ILE A 258 -10.97 -14.32 -15.21
C ILE A 258 -10.23 -13.11 -14.64
N LEU A 259 -8.90 -13.18 -14.56
CA LEU A 259 -8.04 -12.13 -13.97
C LEU A 259 -7.87 -10.90 -14.87
N THR A 260 -8.26 -10.96 -16.13
CA THR A 260 -8.16 -9.84 -17.10
C THR A 260 -9.52 -9.30 -17.57
N ASN A 261 -10.62 -9.78 -16.99
CA ASN A 261 -11.95 -9.28 -17.28
C ASN A 261 -12.25 -7.98 -16.52
N PHE A 262 -11.50 -6.92 -16.84
CA PHE A 262 -11.66 -5.62 -16.21
C PHE A 262 -12.87 -4.87 -16.76
N ASP A 263 -13.65 -4.31 -15.85
CA ASP A 263 -14.82 -3.44 -16.09
C ASP A 263 -14.55 -1.97 -15.72
N HIS A 264 -13.30 -1.64 -15.39
CA HIS A 264 -12.87 -0.34 -14.93
C HIS A 264 -11.51 0.05 -15.53
N PRO A 265 -11.16 1.34 -15.57
CA PRO A 265 -9.86 1.83 -16.05
C PRO A 265 -8.70 1.40 -15.14
N TYR A 266 -7.49 1.31 -15.70
CA TYR A 266 -6.27 1.18 -14.93
C TYR A 266 -6.09 2.35 -13.96
N GLY A 267 -5.72 2.05 -12.73
CA GLY A 267 -5.47 3.03 -11.69
C GLY A 267 -6.68 3.48 -10.87
N CYS A 268 -7.87 2.94 -11.14
CA CYS A 268 -9.08 3.23 -10.36
C CYS A 268 -9.25 2.34 -9.12
N LYS A 269 -8.49 1.25 -9.04
CA LYS A 269 -8.48 0.31 -7.91
C LYS A 269 -7.08 -0.19 -7.65
#